data_fc33038ce22b77a63cc932e662aa39e8
#
_entry.id   fc33038ce22b77a63cc932e662aa39e8
#
_cell.length_a   1.000
_cell.length_b   1.000
_cell.length_c   1.000
_cell.angle_alpha   90.00
_cell.angle_beta   90.00
_cell.angle_gamma   90.00
#
_symmetry.space_group_name_H-M   'P 1'
#
loop_
_entity.id
_entity.type
_entity.pdbx_description
1 polymer ?
#
loop_
_entity_poly.entity_id
_entity_poly.type
_entity_poly.pdbx_seq_one_letter_code
_entity_poly.pdbx_strand_id
1 'polypeptide(L)'
;MRRILVVSSTYVDPANRGKLRALAARELDVTVGVPQRWREAGLGRTLEVGWERQGGVEVFPIPVTGSGRADRLRYAGRALASLLRDKRPDLVQVEEEPGTRVALQVVRAARRLKIPAVLFTRQNVPPSDGLFAAWRRSRTLRRLRGAIAGSTAAAGLVREIAPDLPVTVLPQLGVAVPPVPEHALHEGLAIGYVGRLVPEKGVDTLLEALAEIRADRWHLTLVGDGPDRERLEALASELRLAARVRWAGALPPEQLERLWQDLDVLVVPSRRYGTWAEAALHVVAEAMAREVAVIGTDGGVTPEIIGEAGVIVPPSDASALAAALRRLATPAARQPLVQAARARAMQLFSEDAVAERTLEFWKQVVS
;
A
#
# COMPACT_ATOMS: atom_id res chain seq x y z
N MET A 1 -26.90 2.49 7.82
CA MET A 1 -25.92 1.61 7.15
C MET A 1 -25.22 0.79 8.24
N ARG A 2 -25.39 -0.54 8.20
CA ARG A 2 -24.82 -1.45 9.21
C ARG A 2 -24.06 -2.63 8.57
N ARG A 3 -24.55 -3.17 7.46
CA ARG A 3 -23.98 -4.34 6.78
C ARG A 3 -23.14 -3.89 5.60
N ILE A 4 -21.86 -4.21 5.62
CA ILE A 4 -20.88 -3.82 4.59
C ILE A 4 -20.31 -5.07 3.95
N LEU A 5 -20.24 -5.08 2.62
CA LEU A 5 -19.49 -6.06 1.87
C LEU A 5 -18.31 -5.37 1.17
N VAL A 6 -17.10 -5.77 1.51
CA VAL A 6 -15.88 -5.38 0.76
C VAL A 6 -15.50 -6.52 -0.16
N VAL A 7 -15.18 -6.25 -1.41
CA VAL A 7 -14.73 -7.26 -2.39
C VAL A 7 -13.35 -6.88 -2.87
N SER A 8 -12.33 -7.68 -2.53
CA SER A 8 -10.93 -7.40 -2.86
C SER A 8 -10.05 -8.64 -2.77
N SER A 9 -9.04 -8.72 -3.65
CA SER A 9 -7.97 -9.72 -3.55
C SER A 9 -6.93 -9.38 -2.47
N THR A 10 -6.86 -8.14 -2.02
CA THR A 10 -5.89 -7.66 -1.01
C THR A 10 -6.06 -8.37 0.33
N TYR A 11 -7.28 -8.72 0.72
CA TYR A 11 -7.60 -9.32 2.02
C TYR A 11 -7.51 -10.85 2.05
N VAL A 12 -6.97 -11.46 1.01
CA VAL A 12 -6.52 -12.85 1.04
C VAL A 12 -5.47 -13.03 2.14
N ASP A 13 -4.59 -12.05 2.28
CA ASP A 13 -3.64 -11.99 3.39
C ASP A 13 -4.34 -11.44 4.66
N PRO A 14 -4.37 -12.23 5.77
CA PRO A 14 -4.94 -11.78 7.04
C PRO A 14 -4.28 -10.54 7.64
N ALA A 15 -2.99 -10.29 7.37
CA ALA A 15 -2.27 -9.11 7.82
C ALA A 15 -2.89 -7.80 7.30
N ASN A 16 -3.51 -7.83 6.13
CA ASN A 16 -4.13 -6.66 5.50
C ASN A 16 -5.51 -6.29 6.07
N ARG A 17 -6.07 -7.08 7.01
CA ARG A 17 -7.46 -6.92 7.49
C ARG A 17 -7.63 -5.95 8.65
N GLY A 18 -6.58 -5.19 9.04
CA GLY A 18 -6.64 -4.26 10.17
C GLY A 18 -7.75 -3.21 10.06
N LYS A 19 -7.82 -2.50 8.94
CA LYS A 19 -8.93 -1.56 8.65
C LYS A 19 -10.31 -2.22 8.77
N LEU A 20 -10.47 -3.45 8.31
CA LEU A 20 -11.76 -4.16 8.40
C LEU A 20 -12.12 -4.50 9.84
N ARG A 21 -11.13 -4.91 10.66
CA ARG A 21 -11.33 -5.14 12.10
C ARG A 21 -11.73 -3.84 12.81
N ALA A 22 -11.06 -2.74 12.49
CA ALA A 22 -11.38 -1.42 13.02
C ALA A 22 -12.80 -0.96 12.62
N LEU A 23 -13.27 -1.27 11.42
CA LEU A 23 -14.65 -1.04 11.00
C LEU A 23 -15.64 -1.92 11.77
N ALA A 24 -15.32 -3.21 11.97
CA ALA A 24 -16.17 -4.12 12.73
C ALA A 24 -16.30 -3.71 14.21
N ALA A 25 -15.23 -3.18 14.81
CA ALA A 25 -15.25 -2.63 16.17
C ALA A 25 -16.18 -1.41 16.33
N ARG A 26 -16.60 -0.78 15.22
CA ARG A 26 -17.58 0.32 15.17
C ARG A 26 -19.02 -0.15 14.93
N GLU A 27 -19.32 -1.36 15.39
CA GLU A 27 -20.66 -2.01 15.30
C GLU A 27 -21.16 -2.24 13.86
N LEU A 28 -20.23 -2.32 12.91
CA LEU A 28 -20.55 -2.72 11.54
C LEU A 28 -20.45 -4.24 11.37
N ASP A 29 -21.40 -4.81 10.66
CA ASP A 29 -21.35 -6.20 10.20
C ASP A 29 -20.55 -6.25 8.90
N VAL A 30 -19.25 -6.54 9.03
CA VAL A 30 -18.29 -6.49 7.93
C VAL A 30 -18.06 -7.87 7.35
N THR A 31 -18.47 -8.06 6.10
CA THR A 31 -18.12 -9.23 5.29
C THR A 31 -17.09 -8.84 4.25
N VAL A 32 -16.05 -9.63 4.05
CA VAL A 32 -15.11 -9.47 2.95
C VAL A 32 -15.17 -10.66 1.99
N GLY A 33 -15.47 -10.40 0.73
CA GLY A 33 -15.42 -11.36 -0.36
C GLY A 33 -14.04 -11.39 -0.99
N VAL A 34 -13.35 -12.51 -0.88
CA VAL A 34 -11.99 -12.70 -1.42
C VAL A 34 -11.96 -13.82 -2.46
N PRO A 35 -10.96 -13.84 -3.39
CA PRO A 35 -10.74 -14.99 -4.22
C PRO A 35 -10.49 -16.24 -3.36
N GLN A 36 -11.23 -17.33 -3.61
CA GLN A 36 -11.00 -18.60 -2.93
C GLN A 36 -9.58 -19.14 -3.15
N ARG A 37 -9.01 -18.84 -4.31
CA ARG A 37 -7.65 -19.24 -4.69
C ARG A 37 -6.93 -18.03 -5.28
N TRP A 38 -5.79 -17.67 -4.71
CA TRP A 38 -4.99 -16.55 -5.17
C TRP A 38 -3.52 -16.93 -5.35
N ARG A 39 -2.99 -16.71 -6.55
CA ARG A 39 -1.56 -16.87 -6.83
C ARG A 39 -0.86 -15.54 -6.63
N GLU A 40 0.05 -15.48 -5.67
CA GLU A 40 0.86 -14.28 -5.43
C GLU A 40 1.84 -14.06 -6.58
N ALA A 41 1.74 -12.89 -7.20
CA ALA A 41 2.68 -12.49 -8.24
C ALA A 41 4.07 -12.26 -7.61
N GLY A 42 5.08 -12.98 -8.14
CA GLY A 42 6.47 -12.83 -7.67
C GLY A 42 6.91 -13.84 -6.62
N LEU A 43 6.01 -14.44 -5.84
CA LEU A 43 6.37 -15.45 -4.83
C LEU A 43 6.10 -16.89 -5.27
N GLY A 44 5.42 -17.09 -6.38
CA GLY A 44 5.14 -18.41 -6.95
C GLY A 44 4.17 -19.29 -6.14
N ARG A 45 3.77 -18.86 -4.94
CA ARG A 45 2.86 -19.62 -4.08
C ARG A 45 1.40 -19.31 -4.38
N THR A 46 0.53 -20.28 -4.13
CA THR A 46 -0.91 -20.16 -4.23
C THR A 46 -1.51 -20.21 -2.82
N LEU A 47 -2.25 -19.17 -2.45
CA LEU A 47 -3.01 -19.12 -1.22
C LEU A 47 -4.41 -19.66 -1.48
N GLU A 48 -4.90 -20.53 -0.60
CA GLU A 48 -6.27 -20.99 -0.57
C GLU A 48 -6.96 -20.42 0.65
N VAL A 49 -8.11 -19.78 0.45
CA VAL A 49 -8.87 -19.14 1.53
C VAL A 49 -10.12 -19.96 1.79
N GLY A 50 -10.31 -20.36 3.04
CA GLY A 50 -11.56 -20.93 3.55
C GLY A 50 -12.51 -19.85 4.06
N TRP A 51 -13.73 -20.24 4.39
CA TRP A 51 -14.60 -19.40 5.17
C TRP A 51 -14.06 -19.29 6.61
N GLU A 52 -13.98 -18.08 7.13
CA GLU A 52 -13.56 -17.83 8.50
C GLU A 52 -14.24 -16.57 9.08
N ARG A 53 -14.27 -16.46 10.42
CA ARG A 53 -14.66 -15.24 11.12
C ARG A 53 -13.60 -14.88 12.14
N GLN A 54 -12.96 -13.73 11.97
CA GLN A 54 -11.86 -13.29 12.83
C GLN A 54 -11.96 -11.79 13.10
N GLY A 55 -11.87 -11.39 14.38
CA GLY A 55 -11.87 -9.97 14.78
C GLY A 55 -13.14 -9.22 14.33
N GLY A 56 -14.31 -9.88 14.36
CA GLY A 56 -15.58 -9.30 13.92
C GLY A 56 -15.78 -9.27 12.39
N VAL A 57 -14.77 -9.64 11.60
CA VAL A 57 -14.82 -9.69 10.13
C VAL A 57 -15.14 -11.11 9.67
N GLU A 58 -16.14 -11.26 8.79
CA GLU A 58 -16.43 -12.50 8.11
C GLU A 58 -15.76 -12.55 6.74
N VAL A 59 -14.91 -13.55 6.53
CA VAL A 59 -14.20 -13.78 5.27
C VAL A 59 -14.95 -14.82 4.44
N PHE A 60 -15.37 -14.43 3.25
CA PHE A 60 -16.12 -15.29 2.35
C PHE A 60 -15.31 -15.60 1.09
N PRO A 61 -14.86 -16.85 0.90
CA PRO A 61 -14.13 -17.27 -0.29
C PRO A 61 -15.09 -17.36 -1.49
N ILE A 62 -14.80 -16.62 -2.54
CA ILE A 62 -15.57 -16.65 -3.79
C ILE A 62 -14.75 -17.41 -4.85
N PRO A 63 -15.28 -18.48 -5.46
CA PRO A 63 -14.61 -19.17 -6.55
C PRO A 63 -14.26 -18.23 -7.70
N VAL A 64 -13.06 -18.38 -8.26
CA VAL A 64 -12.52 -17.48 -9.29
C VAL A 64 -11.90 -18.21 -10.45
N THR A 65 -11.81 -17.50 -11.59
CA THR A 65 -10.95 -17.84 -12.72
C THR A 65 -9.96 -16.69 -12.96
N GLY A 66 -8.78 -16.99 -13.53
CA GLY A 66 -7.75 -15.98 -13.81
C GLY A 66 -7.00 -15.48 -12.57
N SER A 67 -6.89 -16.31 -11.53
CA SER A 67 -6.16 -16.03 -10.29
C SER A 67 -4.71 -15.60 -10.55
N GLY A 68 -4.19 -14.66 -9.74
CA GLY A 68 -2.85 -14.09 -9.86
C GLY A 68 -2.70 -12.98 -10.89
N ARG A 69 -3.74 -12.65 -11.64
CA ARG A 69 -3.74 -11.57 -12.61
C ARG A 69 -5.02 -10.73 -12.49
N ALA A 70 -4.90 -9.52 -12.00
CA ALA A 70 -6.05 -8.61 -11.80
C ALA A 70 -6.83 -8.34 -13.09
N ASP A 71 -6.14 -8.25 -14.23
CA ASP A 71 -6.76 -8.04 -15.56
C ASP A 71 -7.61 -9.23 -16.03
N ARG A 72 -7.31 -10.45 -15.56
CA ARG A 72 -8.01 -11.70 -15.93
C ARG A 72 -8.93 -12.26 -14.86
N LEU A 73 -8.83 -11.75 -13.64
CA LEU A 73 -9.66 -12.21 -12.52
C LEU A 73 -11.14 -12.09 -12.84
N ARG A 74 -11.89 -13.11 -12.48
CA ARG A 74 -13.37 -13.12 -12.51
C ARG A 74 -13.89 -13.97 -11.38
N TYR A 75 -14.86 -13.47 -10.65
CA TYR A 75 -15.61 -14.24 -9.68
C TYR A 75 -16.66 -15.11 -10.37
N ALA A 76 -16.93 -16.28 -9.81
CA ALA A 76 -18.08 -17.09 -10.23
C ALA A 76 -19.39 -16.32 -10.02
N GLY A 77 -20.09 -15.99 -11.10
CA GLY A 77 -21.21 -15.07 -11.06
C GLY A 77 -22.36 -15.52 -10.15
N ARG A 78 -22.62 -16.84 -10.08
CA ARG A 78 -23.64 -17.41 -9.18
C ARG A 78 -23.26 -17.25 -7.71
N ALA A 79 -21.99 -17.52 -7.35
CA ALA A 79 -21.48 -17.38 -5.98
C ALA A 79 -21.52 -15.92 -5.52
N LEU A 80 -21.02 -14.99 -6.34
CA LEU A 80 -21.10 -13.56 -6.06
C LEU A 80 -22.56 -13.08 -5.87
N ALA A 81 -23.47 -13.50 -6.74
CA ALA A 81 -24.87 -13.13 -6.64
C ALA A 81 -25.56 -13.75 -5.41
N SER A 82 -25.18 -14.97 -5.00
CA SER A 82 -25.65 -15.59 -3.76
C SER A 82 -25.17 -14.79 -2.56
N LEU A 83 -23.85 -14.50 -2.46
CA LEU A 83 -23.28 -13.72 -1.39
C LEU A 83 -24.02 -12.37 -1.20
N LEU A 84 -24.26 -11.65 -2.29
CA LEU A 84 -24.99 -10.38 -2.23
C LEU A 84 -26.45 -10.52 -1.75
N ARG A 85 -27.14 -11.58 -2.17
CA ARG A 85 -28.53 -11.84 -1.73
C ARG A 85 -28.62 -12.29 -0.29
N ASP A 86 -27.67 -13.13 0.14
CA ASP A 86 -27.68 -13.72 1.48
C ASP A 86 -27.27 -12.69 2.54
N LYS A 87 -26.22 -11.89 2.24
CA LYS A 87 -25.72 -10.85 3.15
C LYS A 87 -26.56 -9.57 3.12
N ARG A 88 -27.23 -9.27 2.02
CA ARG A 88 -28.01 -8.03 1.82
C ARG A 88 -27.28 -6.80 2.36
N PRO A 89 -26.06 -6.52 1.85
CA PRO A 89 -25.28 -5.40 2.37
C PRO A 89 -25.96 -4.08 2.06
N ASP A 90 -25.81 -3.12 2.96
CA ASP A 90 -26.29 -1.75 2.76
C ASP A 90 -25.36 -0.98 1.81
N LEU A 91 -24.11 -1.44 1.67
CA LEU A 91 -23.10 -0.92 0.74
C LEU A 91 -22.13 -2.01 0.32
N VAL A 92 -21.70 -1.96 -0.94
CA VAL A 92 -20.58 -2.75 -1.48
C VAL A 92 -19.41 -1.85 -1.79
N GLN A 93 -18.25 -2.11 -1.21
CA GLN A 93 -16.98 -1.52 -1.64
C GLN A 93 -16.19 -2.50 -2.50
N VAL A 94 -15.79 -2.08 -3.69
CA VAL A 94 -14.94 -2.85 -4.60
C VAL A 94 -13.53 -2.24 -4.57
N GLU A 95 -12.55 -3.02 -4.20
CA GLU A 95 -11.15 -2.55 -4.17
C GLU A 95 -10.37 -3.19 -5.32
N GLU A 96 -10.66 -2.72 -6.52
CA GLU A 96 -10.05 -3.15 -7.79
C GLU A 96 -10.06 -1.98 -8.77
N GLU A 97 -9.11 -1.96 -9.71
CA GLU A 97 -9.05 -0.89 -10.70
C GLU A 97 -10.31 -0.82 -11.58
N PRO A 98 -10.86 0.38 -11.84
CA PRO A 98 -12.16 0.53 -12.48
C PRO A 98 -12.25 -0.03 -13.91
N GLY A 99 -11.11 -0.18 -14.60
CA GLY A 99 -11.01 -0.80 -15.93
C GLY A 99 -11.05 -2.32 -15.93
N THR A 100 -10.99 -2.98 -14.75
CA THR A 100 -10.97 -4.43 -14.65
C THR A 100 -12.34 -5.07 -14.89
N ARG A 101 -12.32 -6.35 -15.25
CA ARG A 101 -13.54 -7.15 -15.42
C ARG A 101 -14.25 -7.37 -14.09
N VAL A 102 -13.48 -7.55 -13.03
CA VAL A 102 -14.00 -7.76 -11.67
C VAL A 102 -14.73 -6.54 -11.16
N ALA A 103 -14.16 -5.35 -11.27
CA ALA A 103 -14.80 -4.12 -10.82
C ALA A 103 -16.19 -3.95 -11.48
N LEU A 104 -16.23 -4.07 -12.80
CA LEU A 104 -17.51 -3.97 -13.53
C LEU A 104 -18.49 -5.10 -13.18
N GLN A 105 -17.99 -6.33 -12.92
CA GLN A 105 -18.81 -7.48 -12.56
C GLN A 105 -19.51 -7.24 -11.22
N VAL A 106 -18.75 -6.84 -10.18
CA VAL A 106 -19.27 -6.61 -8.82
C VAL A 106 -20.24 -5.43 -8.81
N VAL A 107 -19.87 -4.30 -9.44
CA VAL A 107 -20.73 -3.11 -9.53
C VAL A 107 -22.05 -3.41 -10.26
N ARG A 108 -22.04 -4.22 -11.32
CA ARG A 108 -23.26 -4.67 -12.02
C ARG A 108 -24.12 -5.56 -11.15
N ALA A 109 -23.52 -6.49 -10.40
CA ALA A 109 -24.23 -7.38 -9.52
C ALA A 109 -24.91 -6.61 -8.38
N ALA A 110 -24.21 -5.68 -7.73
CA ALA A 110 -24.75 -4.81 -6.71
C ALA A 110 -25.92 -3.95 -7.25
N ARG A 111 -25.75 -3.33 -8.43
CA ARG A 111 -26.81 -2.52 -9.04
C ARG A 111 -28.10 -3.30 -9.35
N ARG A 112 -27.98 -4.56 -9.79
CA ARG A 112 -29.17 -5.41 -10.04
C ARG A 112 -30.01 -5.62 -8.79
N LEU A 113 -29.37 -5.61 -7.62
CA LEU A 113 -30.00 -5.74 -6.32
C LEU A 113 -30.30 -4.38 -5.65
N LYS A 114 -30.07 -3.27 -6.37
CA LYS A 114 -30.24 -1.90 -5.90
C LYS A 114 -29.36 -1.56 -4.69
N ILE A 115 -28.20 -2.22 -4.56
CA ILE A 115 -27.24 -1.97 -3.50
C ILE A 115 -26.27 -0.88 -3.99
N PRO A 116 -26.03 0.21 -3.22
CA PRO A 116 -25.05 1.23 -3.53
C PRO A 116 -23.66 0.63 -3.56
N ALA A 117 -22.82 1.11 -4.49
CA ALA A 117 -21.45 0.65 -4.65
C ALA A 117 -20.47 1.82 -4.62
N VAL A 118 -19.35 1.63 -3.90
CA VAL A 118 -18.17 2.50 -3.86
C VAL A 118 -16.99 1.70 -4.39
N LEU A 119 -16.03 2.37 -5.02
CA LEU A 119 -14.83 1.73 -5.54
C LEU A 119 -13.59 2.36 -4.91
N PHE A 120 -12.59 1.54 -4.63
CA PHE A 120 -11.23 1.98 -4.32
C PHE A 120 -10.34 1.80 -5.55
N THR A 121 -9.49 2.79 -5.87
CA THR A 121 -8.47 2.72 -6.92
C THR A 121 -7.15 3.34 -6.44
N ARG A 122 -6.04 2.75 -6.86
CA ARG A 122 -4.68 3.27 -6.63
C ARG A 122 -3.98 3.69 -7.92
N GLN A 123 -4.67 3.63 -9.05
CA GLN A 123 -4.11 3.97 -10.34
C GLN A 123 -3.77 5.45 -10.41
N ASN A 124 -2.49 5.80 -10.31
CA ASN A 124 -1.96 7.17 -10.24
C ASN A 124 -1.30 7.65 -11.54
N VAL A 125 -1.29 6.81 -12.57
CA VAL A 125 -0.82 7.17 -13.92
C VAL A 125 -1.91 6.81 -14.93
N PRO A 126 -2.03 7.58 -16.05
CA PRO A 126 -2.97 7.24 -17.11
C PRO A 126 -2.74 5.81 -17.61
N PRO A 127 -3.76 4.98 -17.69
CA PRO A 127 -3.60 3.62 -18.18
C PRO A 127 -3.35 3.59 -19.68
N SER A 128 -2.41 2.75 -20.10
CA SER A 128 -2.14 2.46 -21.52
C SER A 128 -3.00 1.31 -22.06
N ASP A 129 -4.14 1.06 -21.44
CA ASP A 129 -5.04 -0.05 -21.80
C ASP A 129 -5.94 0.27 -23.00
N GLY A 130 -6.33 -0.76 -23.76
CA GLY A 130 -7.10 -0.59 -24.97
C GLY A 130 -8.55 -0.11 -24.76
N LEU A 131 -9.26 0.20 -25.85
CA LEU A 131 -10.63 0.76 -25.88
C LEU A 131 -11.63 0.00 -25.00
N PHE A 132 -11.54 -1.33 -24.94
CA PHE A 132 -12.44 -2.13 -24.08
C PHE A 132 -12.21 -1.90 -22.58
N ALA A 133 -10.99 -1.64 -22.14
CA ALA A 133 -10.72 -1.34 -20.75
C ALA A 133 -11.15 0.11 -20.43
N ALA A 134 -10.93 1.04 -21.32
CA ALA A 134 -11.43 2.41 -21.20
C ALA A 134 -12.98 2.45 -21.13
N TRP A 135 -13.66 1.69 -21.98
CA TRP A 135 -15.11 1.52 -21.92
C TRP A 135 -15.57 0.92 -20.59
N ARG A 136 -14.89 -0.15 -20.09
CA ARG A 136 -15.22 -0.73 -18.79
C ARG A 136 -15.03 0.28 -17.66
N ARG A 137 -13.95 1.04 -17.67
CA ARG A 137 -13.63 2.08 -16.68
C ARG A 137 -14.75 3.12 -16.61
N SER A 138 -15.10 3.74 -17.72
CA SER A 138 -16.20 4.71 -17.79
C SER A 138 -17.52 4.08 -17.33
N ARG A 139 -17.79 2.84 -17.78
CA ARG A 139 -19.04 2.15 -17.43
C ARG A 139 -19.10 1.72 -15.95
N THR A 140 -17.97 1.46 -15.32
CA THR A 140 -17.87 1.17 -13.87
C THR A 140 -18.11 2.44 -13.08
N LEU A 141 -17.34 3.50 -13.34
CA LEU A 141 -17.37 4.76 -12.58
C LEU A 141 -18.77 5.40 -12.60
N ARG A 142 -19.43 5.45 -13.75
CA ARG A 142 -20.80 6.01 -13.88
C ARG A 142 -21.88 5.23 -13.13
N ARG A 143 -21.57 4.13 -12.47
CA ARG A 143 -22.51 3.29 -11.71
C ARG A 143 -22.28 3.34 -10.21
N LEU A 144 -21.25 4.04 -9.79
CA LEU A 144 -20.87 4.17 -8.39
C LEU A 144 -21.64 5.32 -7.71
N ARG A 145 -21.69 5.26 -6.39
CA ARG A 145 -22.10 6.35 -5.52
C ARG A 145 -20.93 7.23 -5.11
N GLY A 146 -19.71 6.69 -5.14
CA GLY A 146 -18.48 7.40 -4.84
C GLY A 146 -17.25 6.56 -5.15
N ALA A 147 -16.08 7.19 -5.11
CA ALA A 147 -14.80 6.52 -5.24
C ALA A 147 -13.83 6.97 -4.15
N ILE A 148 -13.03 6.04 -3.67
CA ILE A 148 -11.88 6.28 -2.80
C ILE A 148 -10.64 6.13 -3.67
N ALA A 149 -9.79 7.14 -3.71
CA ALA A 149 -8.54 7.13 -4.44
C ALA A 149 -7.35 7.04 -3.48
N GLY A 150 -6.36 6.22 -3.79
CA GLY A 150 -5.16 6.04 -2.98
C GLY A 150 -4.20 7.24 -3.01
N SER A 151 -4.42 8.20 -3.92
CA SER A 151 -3.61 9.41 -4.06
C SER A 151 -4.38 10.53 -4.76
N THR A 152 -3.88 11.75 -4.68
CA THR A 152 -4.44 12.90 -5.39
C THR A 152 -4.41 12.70 -6.90
N ALA A 153 -3.35 12.10 -7.43
CA ALA A 153 -3.25 11.77 -8.85
C ALA A 153 -4.33 10.75 -9.28
N ALA A 154 -4.55 9.70 -8.48
CA ALA A 154 -5.60 8.73 -8.74
C ALA A 154 -7.01 9.37 -8.69
N ALA A 155 -7.24 10.30 -7.78
CA ALA A 155 -8.48 11.07 -7.71
C ALA A 155 -8.68 11.95 -8.96
N GLY A 156 -7.62 12.55 -9.48
CA GLY A 156 -7.64 13.32 -10.74
C GLY A 156 -8.12 12.46 -11.90
N LEU A 157 -7.55 11.28 -12.08
CA LEU A 157 -7.95 10.34 -13.15
C LEU A 157 -9.41 9.88 -13.05
N VAL A 158 -9.94 9.75 -11.84
CA VAL A 158 -11.36 9.44 -11.66
C VAL A 158 -12.24 10.62 -12.07
N ARG A 159 -11.90 11.85 -11.64
CA ARG A 159 -12.65 13.07 -11.94
C ARG A 159 -12.66 13.41 -13.43
N GLU A 160 -11.58 13.14 -14.16
CA GLU A 160 -11.54 13.29 -15.63
C GLU A 160 -12.61 12.48 -16.34
N ILE A 161 -12.97 11.30 -15.82
CA ILE A 161 -13.94 10.39 -16.47
C ILE A 161 -15.34 10.57 -15.88
N ALA A 162 -15.45 10.91 -14.62
CA ALA A 162 -16.69 11.04 -13.87
C ALA A 162 -16.63 12.28 -12.96
N PRO A 163 -16.73 13.50 -13.50
CA PRO A 163 -16.53 14.74 -12.75
C PRO A 163 -17.51 14.94 -11.58
N ASP A 164 -18.73 14.43 -11.72
CA ASP A 164 -19.79 14.55 -10.72
C ASP A 164 -19.73 13.45 -9.63
N LEU A 165 -18.84 12.46 -9.78
CA LEU A 165 -18.72 11.39 -8.80
C LEU A 165 -17.99 11.89 -7.55
N PRO A 166 -18.57 11.77 -6.33
CA PRO A 166 -17.87 12.08 -5.10
C PRO A 166 -16.58 11.25 -4.98
N VAL A 167 -15.45 11.92 -4.76
CA VAL A 167 -14.13 11.28 -4.62
C VAL A 167 -13.41 11.80 -3.39
N THR A 168 -12.97 10.88 -2.54
CA THR A 168 -12.07 11.16 -1.42
C THR A 168 -10.71 10.49 -1.61
N VAL A 169 -9.66 11.05 -0.99
CA VAL A 169 -8.30 10.47 -1.01
C VAL A 169 -8.02 9.81 0.35
N LEU A 170 -7.89 8.49 0.34
CA LEU A 170 -7.59 7.67 1.52
C LEU A 170 -6.69 6.49 1.12
N PRO A 171 -5.80 6.02 1.99
CA PRO A 171 -5.08 4.78 1.75
C PRO A 171 -6.04 3.58 1.72
N GLN A 172 -5.64 2.54 1.00
CA GLN A 172 -6.40 1.28 0.95
C GLN A 172 -6.41 0.58 2.30
N LEU A 173 -5.23 0.51 2.92
CA LEU A 173 -4.99 -0.17 4.18
C LEU A 173 -4.54 0.85 5.22
N GLY A 174 -4.89 0.62 6.46
CA GLY A 174 -4.26 1.26 7.60
C GLY A 174 -3.01 0.51 8.05
N VAL A 175 -2.20 1.15 8.87
CA VAL A 175 -1.06 0.53 9.53
C VAL A 175 -1.33 0.39 11.03
N ALA A 176 -0.84 -0.70 11.61
CA ALA A 176 -0.81 -0.82 13.06
C ALA A 176 0.13 0.23 13.64
N VAL A 177 -0.30 0.89 14.72
CA VAL A 177 0.52 1.83 15.47
C VAL A 177 0.85 1.18 16.82
N PRO A 178 2.01 0.51 16.95
CA PRO A 178 2.42 -0.10 18.20
C PRO A 178 2.72 0.98 19.28
N PRO A 179 2.86 0.59 20.56
CA PRO A 179 3.49 1.44 21.56
C PRO A 179 4.83 1.99 21.05
N VAL A 180 5.30 3.10 21.62
CA VAL A 180 6.59 3.68 21.23
C VAL A 180 7.67 2.60 21.38
N PRO A 181 8.38 2.24 20.31
CA PRO A 181 9.39 1.19 20.41
C PRO A 181 10.61 1.69 21.19
N GLU A 182 11.23 0.81 21.95
CA GLU A 182 12.58 1.03 22.43
C GLU A 182 13.53 0.76 21.25
N HIS A 183 14.12 1.81 20.70
CA HIS A 183 15.11 1.64 19.64
C HIS A 183 16.42 1.07 20.21
N ALA A 184 17.00 0.11 19.50
CA ALA A 184 18.26 -0.48 19.87
C ALA A 184 19.38 0.57 19.80
N LEU A 185 20.25 0.56 20.82
CA LEU A 185 21.48 1.37 20.79
C LEU A 185 22.52 0.65 19.91
N HIS A 186 22.96 1.33 18.87
CA HIS A 186 23.99 0.81 17.97
C HIS A 186 24.98 1.91 17.54
N GLU A 187 26.14 1.49 17.05
CA GLU A 187 27.12 2.42 16.52
C GLU A 187 26.80 2.81 15.07
N GLY A 188 26.77 4.12 14.81
CA GLY A 188 26.52 4.66 13.48
C GLY A 188 25.03 4.73 13.11
N LEU A 189 24.75 5.05 11.85
CA LEU A 189 23.41 5.21 11.32
C LEU A 189 22.88 3.88 10.79
N ALA A 190 21.77 3.37 11.34
CA ALA A 190 21.11 2.18 10.86
C ALA A 190 20.10 2.53 9.76
N ILE A 191 20.41 2.15 8.54
CA ILE A 191 19.63 2.48 7.34
C ILE A 191 18.89 1.23 6.88
N GLY A 192 17.58 1.37 6.61
CA GLY A 192 16.75 0.32 6.05
C GLY A 192 16.22 0.66 4.68
N TYR A 193 16.04 -0.38 3.88
CA TYR A 193 15.20 -0.39 2.69
C TYR A 193 14.27 -1.60 2.78
N VAL A 194 12.99 -1.43 2.49
CA VAL A 194 12.00 -2.51 2.47
C VAL A 194 11.20 -2.42 1.19
N GLY A 195 11.33 -3.42 0.32
CA GLY A 195 10.62 -3.45 -0.95
C GLY A 195 11.20 -4.43 -1.96
N ARG A 196 10.56 -4.54 -3.12
CA ARG A 196 11.08 -5.37 -4.22
C ARG A 196 12.39 -4.81 -4.76
N LEU A 197 13.31 -5.69 -5.12
CA LEU A 197 14.56 -5.31 -5.79
C LEU A 197 14.34 -5.28 -7.31
N VAL A 198 13.89 -4.13 -7.79
CA VAL A 198 13.60 -3.84 -9.21
C VAL A 198 14.09 -2.44 -9.55
N PRO A 199 14.43 -2.14 -10.82
CA PRO A 199 15.07 -0.88 -11.20
C PRO A 199 14.30 0.38 -10.79
N GLU A 200 12.97 0.34 -10.86
CA GLU A 200 12.11 1.46 -10.49
C GLU A 200 12.15 1.81 -9.00
N LYS A 201 12.67 0.93 -8.15
CA LYS A 201 12.84 1.18 -6.71
C LYS A 201 14.13 1.94 -6.35
N GLY A 202 15.08 2.09 -7.30
CA GLY A 202 16.21 2.99 -7.16
C GLY A 202 17.23 2.60 -6.08
N VAL A 203 17.36 1.32 -5.72
CA VAL A 203 18.31 0.86 -4.69
C VAL A 203 19.78 1.13 -5.11
N ASP A 204 20.07 1.13 -6.40
CA ASP A 204 21.37 1.56 -6.93
C ASP A 204 21.72 3.01 -6.53
N THR A 205 20.78 3.96 -6.64
CA THR A 205 20.97 5.33 -6.17
C THR A 205 21.30 5.40 -4.66
N LEU A 206 20.66 4.52 -3.85
CA LEU A 206 21.01 4.42 -2.43
C LEU A 206 22.43 3.90 -2.22
N LEU A 207 22.86 2.89 -2.96
CA LEU A 207 24.25 2.39 -2.87
C LEU A 207 25.27 3.45 -3.31
N GLU A 208 25.01 4.18 -4.38
CA GLU A 208 25.83 5.29 -4.84
C GLU A 208 25.93 6.40 -3.78
N ALA A 209 24.81 6.80 -3.17
CA ALA A 209 24.80 7.76 -2.07
C ALA A 209 25.65 7.32 -0.87
N LEU A 210 25.55 6.03 -0.51
CA LEU A 210 26.34 5.45 0.58
C LEU A 210 27.84 5.39 0.25
N ALA A 211 28.24 5.29 -1.01
CA ALA A 211 29.61 5.38 -1.43
C ALA A 211 30.20 6.80 -1.23
N GLU A 212 29.40 7.85 -1.39
CA GLU A 212 29.80 9.24 -1.10
C GLU A 212 30.03 9.51 0.39
N ILE A 213 29.33 8.77 1.28
CA ILE A 213 29.47 8.87 2.74
C ILE A 213 30.21 7.66 3.34
N ARG A 214 31.06 7.03 2.56
CA ARG A 214 31.77 5.82 2.97
C ARG A 214 32.65 6.02 4.22
N ALA A 215 33.14 7.22 4.46
CA ALA A 215 33.93 7.54 5.66
C ALA A 215 33.09 7.62 6.94
N ASP A 216 31.76 7.81 6.82
CA ASP A 216 30.86 7.92 7.95
C ASP A 216 30.51 6.53 8.50
N ARG A 217 30.07 6.45 9.76
CA ARG A 217 29.61 5.18 10.36
C ARG A 217 28.15 4.93 10.04
N TRP A 218 27.87 3.90 9.29
CA TRP A 218 26.53 3.45 8.94
C TRP A 218 26.51 1.96 8.61
N HIS A 219 25.37 1.34 8.63
CA HIS A 219 25.09 0.04 8.03
C HIS A 219 23.75 0.06 7.31
N LEU A 220 23.61 -0.76 6.27
CA LEU A 220 22.41 -0.86 5.44
C LEU A 220 21.80 -2.26 5.56
N THR A 221 20.51 -2.36 5.84
CA THR A 221 19.73 -3.60 5.71
C THR A 221 18.73 -3.48 4.57
N LEU A 222 18.87 -4.35 3.58
CA LEU A 222 17.96 -4.45 2.43
C LEU A 222 17.00 -5.62 2.65
N VAL A 223 15.72 -5.32 2.79
CA VAL A 223 14.65 -6.32 2.93
C VAL A 223 13.86 -6.40 1.64
N GLY A 224 13.69 -7.60 1.15
CA GLY A 224 13.00 -7.92 -0.08
C GLY A 224 13.85 -8.70 -1.06
N ASP A 225 13.25 -9.02 -2.19
CA ASP A 225 13.89 -9.77 -3.26
C ASP A 225 13.40 -9.26 -4.62
N GLY A 226 14.07 -9.67 -5.68
CA GLY A 226 13.70 -9.29 -7.04
C GLY A 226 14.79 -9.54 -8.06
N PRO A 227 14.46 -9.39 -9.34
CA PRO A 227 15.37 -9.71 -10.45
C PRO A 227 16.63 -8.84 -10.49
N ASP A 228 16.64 -7.70 -9.77
CA ASP A 228 17.76 -6.77 -9.76
C ASP A 228 18.81 -7.08 -8.68
N ARG A 229 18.56 -8.10 -7.84
CA ARG A 229 19.39 -8.42 -6.67
C ARG A 229 20.86 -8.66 -7.04
N GLU A 230 21.13 -9.55 -8.01
CA GLU A 230 22.50 -9.89 -8.40
C GLU A 230 23.27 -8.67 -8.91
N ARG A 231 22.62 -7.80 -9.71
CA ARG A 231 23.22 -6.55 -10.18
C ARG A 231 23.55 -5.61 -9.03
N LEU A 232 22.67 -5.49 -8.04
CA LEU A 232 22.86 -4.62 -6.88
C LEU A 232 23.96 -5.15 -5.94
N GLU A 233 24.08 -6.47 -5.77
CA GLU A 233 25.18 -7.11 -5.02
C GLU A 233 26.54 -6.85 -5.70
N ALA A 234 26.61 -6.95 -7.01
CA ALA A 234 27.80 -6.61 -7.79
C ALA A 234 28.18 -5.11 -7.62
N LEU A 235 27.19 -4.21 -7.74
CA LEU A 235 27.39 -2.77 -7.54
C LEU A 235 27.89 -2.44 -6.12
N ALA A 236 27.32 -3.07 -5.09
CA ALA A 236 27.78 -2.89 -3.72
C ALA A 236 29.24 -3.31 -3.53
N SER A 237 29.67 -4.37 -4.23
CA SER A 237 31.07 -4.84 -4.22
C SER A 237 32.00 -3.89 -4.96
N GLU A 238 31.62 -3.40 -6.14
CA GLU A 238 32.38 -2.38 -6.91
C GLU A 238 32.58 -1.09 -6.10
N LEU A 239 31.53 -0.64 -5.40
CA LEU A 239 31.56 0.53 -4.53
C LEU A 239 32.29 0.27 -3.19
N ARG A 240 32.75 -0.94 -2.93
CA ARG A 240 33.42 -1.38 -1.67
C ARG A 240 32.53 -1.22 -0.44
N LEU A 241 31.23 -1.53 -0.57
CA LEU A 241 30.24 -1.43 0.50
C LEU A 241 29.79 -2.78 1.03
N ALA A 242 30.18 -3.91 0.41
CA ALA A 242 29.65 -5.24 0.67
C ALA A 242 29.68 -5.63 2.16
N ALA A 243 30.73 -5.28 2.91
CA ALA A 243 30.86 -5.58 4.34
C ALA A 243 29.86 -4.82 5.24
N ARG A 244 29.18 -3.80 4.72
CA ARG A 244 28.25 -2.91 5.45
C ARG A 244 26.81 -3.04 4.97
N VAL A 245 26.57 -3.89 3.97
CA VAL A 245 25.25 -4.14 3.40
C VAL A 245 24.79 -5.54 3.75
N ARG A 246 23.70 -5.62 4.47
CA ARG A 246 23.00 -6.87 4.82
C ARG A 246 21.84 -7.10 3.85
N TRP A 247 21.88 -8.19 3.11
CA TRP A 247 20.81 -8.66 2.23
C TRP A 247 19.92 -9.64 3.01
N ALA A 248 18.81 -9.15 3.56
CA ALA A 248 17.96 -9.96 4.44
C ALA A 248 16.97 -10.85 3.69
N GLY A 249 16.78 -10.63 2.38
CA GLY A 249 15.74 -11.32 1.63
C GLY A 249 14.33 -10.87 2.05
N ALA A 250 13.32 -11.64 1.68
CA ALA A 250 11.96 -11.39 2.13
C ALA A 250 11.81 -11.84 3.60
N LEU A 251 11.43 -10.92 4.46
CA LEU A 251 11.20 -11.20 5.88
C LEU A 251 9.71 -11.45 6.17
N PRO A 252 9.38 -12.42 7.04
CA PRO A 252 8.04 -12.55 7.58
C PRO A 252 7.69 -11.35 8.48
N PRO A 253 6.38 -11.05 8.69
CA PRO A 253 5.93 -9.86 9.43
C PRO A 253 6.56 -9.69 10.81
N GLU A 254 6.73 -10.80 11.55
CA GLU A 254 7.33 -10.79 12.90
C GLU A 254 8.81 -10.39 12.90
N GLN A 255 9.56 -10.78 11.87
CA GLN A 255 10.97 -10.38 11.73
C GLN A 255 11.08 -8.94 11.21
N LEU A 256 10.15 -8.51 10.38
CA LEU A 256 10.07 -7.12 9.94
C LEU A 256 9.74 -6.20 11.13
N GLU A 257 8.86 -6.63 12.04
CA GLU A 257 8.54 -5.87 13.25
C GLU A 257 9.76 -5.64 14.13
N ARG A 258 10.61 -6.65 14.30
CA ARG A 258 11.89 -6.51 15.04
C ARG A 258 12.86 -5.57 14.32
N LEU A 259 12.92 -5.66 13.00
CA LEU A 259 13.81 -4.80 12.21
C LEU A 259 13.51 -3.32 12.40
N TRP A 260 12.24 -2.94 12.56
CA TRP A 260 11.88 -1.53 12.80
C TRP A 260 12.52 -0.96 14.07
N GLN A 261 12.76 -1.78 15.09
CA GLN A 261 13.43 -1.36 16.34
C GLN A 261 14.93 -1.11 16.14
N ASP A 262 15.52 -1.75 15.12
CA ASP A 262 16.94 -1.64 14.79
C ASP A 262 17.23 -0.54 13.75
N LEU A 263 16.23 0.16 13.23
CA LEU A 263 16.40 1.16 12.18
C LEU A 263 16.28 2.60 12.70
N ASP A 264 17.20 3.43 12.25
CA ASP A 264 17.14 4.89 12.40
C ASP A 264 16.41 5.58 11.26
N VAL A 265 16.64 5.10 10.04
CA VAL A 265 16.16 5.74 8.80
C VAL A 265 15.69 4.69 7.81
N LEU A 266 14.49 4.83 7.32
CA LEU A 266 14.00 4.14 6.12
C LEU A 266 14.27 5.01 4.89
N VAL A 267 14.89 4.44 3.86
CA VAL A 267 15.08 5.10 2.56
C VAL A 267 14.17 4.47 1.52
N VAL A 268 13.41 5.31 0.81
CA VAL A 268 12.53 4.91 -0.30
C VAL A 268 12.96 5.68 -1.55
N PRO A 269 14.01 5.22 -2.25
CA PRO A 269 14.65 5.94 -3.36
C PRO A 269 13.93 5.72 -4.69
N SER A 270 12.64 5.42 -4.67
CA SER A 270 11.82 5.12 -5.85
C SER A 270 11.88 6.23 -6.88
N ARG A 271 11.93 5.85 -8.16
CA ARG A 271 12.00 6.78 -9.30
C ARG A 271 10.83 6.54 -10.27
N ARG A 272 10.56 7.50 -11.14
CA ARG A 272 9.69 7.25 -12.28
C ARG A 272 10.43 6.35 -13.27
N TYR A 273 9.74 5.33 -13.74
CA TYR A 273 10.31 4.39 -14.71
C TYR A 273 9.29 4.12 -15.82
N GLY A 274 9.47 4.71 -16.99
CA GLY A 274 8.49 4.70 -18.05
C GLY A 274 7.14 5.27 -17.58
N THR A 275 6.08 4.47 -17.64
CA THR A 275 4.73 4.84 -17.16
C THR A 275 4.49 4.42 -15.69
N TRP A 276 5.51 3.88 -14.99
CA TRP A 276 5.39 3.47 -13.61
C TRP A 276 5.70 4.64 -12.65
N ALA A 277 4.89 4.79 -11.62
CA ALA A 277 5.16 5.67 -10.49
C ALA A 277 4.69 4.98 -9.21
N GLU A 278 5.35 5.27 -8.08
CA GLU A 278 4.98 4.68 -6.80
C GLU A 278 3.51 4.99 -6.45
N ALA A 279 2.72 3.96 -6.22
CA ALA A 279 1.28 4.09 -6.02
C ALA A 279 0.82 3.80 -4.59
N ALA A 280 1.63 3.08 -3.82
CA ALA A 280 1.28 2.72 -2.45
C ALA A 280 2.56 2.48 -1.65
N LEU A 281 2.74 3.24 -0.59
CA LEU A 281 3.88 3.15 0.29
C LEU A 281 3.44 2.80 1.71
N HIS A 282 2.84 1.61 1.86
CA HIS A 282 2.43 1.10 3.16
C HIS A 282 3.63 1.07 4.14
N VAL A 283 4.78 0.66 3.63
CA VAL A 283 6.05 0.60 4.38
C VAL A 283 6.50 1.96 4.93
N VAL A 284 6.20 3.06 4.24
CA VAL A 284 6.49 4.42 4.74
C VAL A 284 5.65 4.72 5.96
N ALA A 285 4.36 4.46 5.90
CA ALA A 285 3.45 4.67 7.03
C ALA A 285 3.80 3.73 8.21
N GLU A 286 4.25 2.50 7.93
CA GLU A 286 4.74 1.57 8.96
C GLU A 286 5.97 2.10 9.68
N ALA A 287 6.97 2.61 8.94
CA ALA A 287 8.17 3.23 9.50
C ALA A 287 7.80 4.46 10.36
N MET A 288 6.96 5.35 9.81
CA MET A 288 6.48 6.54 10.51
C MET A 288 5.76 6.19 11.83
N ALA A 289 4.94 5.15 11.84
CA ALA A 289 4.23 4.67 13.03
C ALA A 289 5.17 4.13 14.11
N ARG A 290 6.40 3.75 13.75
CA ARG A 290 7.42 3.16 14.63
C ARG A 290 8.60 4.09 14.93
N GLU A 291 8.42 5.38 14.68
CA GLU A 291 9.44 6.42 14.93
C GLU A 291 10.76 6.20 14.15
N VAL A 292 10.69 5.55 13.00
CA VAL A 292 11.79 5.48 12.05
C VAL A 292 11.72 6.70 11.13
N ALA A 293 12.80 7.47 11.04
CA ALA A 293 12.85 8.63 10.14
C ALA A 293 12.77 8.16 8.68
N VAL A 294 12.14 8.95 7.82
CA VAL A 294 11.95 8.57 6.41
C VAL A 294 12.63 9.56 5.48
N ILE A 295 13.42 9.04 4.55
CA ILE A 295 13.90 9.76 3.37
C ILE A 295 13.22 9.12 2.15
N GLY A 296 12.51 9.92 1.38
CA GLY A 296 11.89 9.49 0.14
C GLY A 296 12.23 10.40 -1.04
N THR A 297 11.88 9.96 -2.23
CA THR A 297 12.01 10.80 -3.44
C THR A 297 10.67 11.46 -3.79
N ASP A 298 10.70 12.49 -4.62
CA ASP A 298 9.51 13.16 -5.13
C ASP A 298 8.77 12.36 -6.23
N GLY A 299 9.02 11.06 -6.28
CA GLY A 299 8.38 10.11 -7.20
C GLY A 299 7.06 9.57 -6.69
N GLY A 300 5.98 9.68 -7.48
CA GLY A 300 4.68 9.09 -7.16
C GLY A 300 3.99 9.68 -5.93
N VAL A 301 3.53 8.82 -5.01
CA VAL A 301 2.77 9.23 -3.83
C VAL A 301 3.65 9.52 -2.60
N THR A 302 4.95 9.36 -2.70
CA THR A 302 5.90 9.52 -1.58
C THR A 302 5.75 10.87 -0.86
N PRO A 303 5.69 12.02 -1.57
CA PRO A 303 5.50 13.32 -0.92
C PRO A 303 4.15 13.45 -0.20
N GLU A 304 3.08 12.87 -0.74
CA GLU A 304 1.76 12.92 -0.11
C GLU A 304 1.73 12.17 1.23
N ILE A 305 2.47 11.05 1.34
CA ILE A 305 2.53 10.25 2.56
C ILE A 305 3.44 10.89 3.59
N ILE A 306 4.66 11.26 3.21
CA ILE A 306 5.66 11.83 4.12
C ILE A 306 5.24 13.23 4.58
N GLY A 307 4.78 14.10 3.66
CA GLY A 307 4.51 15.51 3.97
C GLY A 307 5.77 16.19 4.51
N GLU A 308 5.62 16.95 5.58
CA GLU A 308 6.72 17.64 6.27
C GLU A 308 7.39 16.77 7.35
N ALA A 309 6.91 15.53 7.53
CA ALA A 309 7.37 14.63 8.59
C ALA A 309 8.56 13.74 8.18
N GLY A 310 9.32 14.12 7.17
CA GLY A 310 10.52 13.43 6.70
C GLY A 310 11.30 14.28 5.71
N VAL A 311 12.15 13.64 4.93
CA VAL A 311 13.00 14.32 3.96
C VAL A 311 12.64 13.83 2.55
N ILE A 312 12.42 14.76 1.64
CA ILE A 312 12.21 14.48 0.22
C ILE A 312 13.42 14.95 -0.58
N VAL A 313 13.95 14.08 -1.43
CA VAL A 313 15.07 14.36 -2.32
C VAL A 313 14.68 14.12 -3.79
N PRO A 314 15.37 14.70 -4.78
CA PRO A 314 15.14 14.38 -6.18
C PRO A 314 15.41 12.88 -6.44
N PRO A 315 14.63 12.21 -7.32
CA PRO A 315 14.89 10.84 -7.71
C PRO A 315 16.19 10.74 -8.52
N SER A 316 16.92 9.64 -8.36
CA SER A 316 18.20 9.37 -9.03
C SER A 316 19.31 10.40 -8.72
N ASP A 317 19.21 11.11 -7.60
CA ASP A 317 20.21 12.05 -7.10
C ASP A 317 20.92 11.46 -5.86
N ALA A 318 22.04 10.76 -6.10
CA ALA A 318 22.82 10.13 -5.05
C ALA A 318 23.39 11.16 -4.06
N SER A 319 23.84 12.33 -4.56
CA SER A 319 24.45 13.36 -3.73
C SER A 319 23.42 14.03 -2.80
N ALA A 320 22.21 14.32 -3.29
CA ALA A 320 21.13 14.83 -2.45
C ALA A 320 20.72 13.80 -1.38
N LEU A 321 20.68 12.51 -1.73
CA LEU A 321 20.40 11.44 -0.78
C LEU A 321 21.51 11.28 0.26
N ALA A 322 22.79 11.37 -0.14
CA ALA A 322 23.94 11.35 0.77
C ALA A 322 23.91 12.52 1.76
N ALA A 323 23.58 13.72 1.28
CA ALA A 323 23.41 14.90 2.14
C ALA A 323 22.25 14.73 3.15
N ALA A 324 21.12 14.15 2.72
CA ALA A 324 20.00 13.85 3.58
C ALA A 324 20.35 12.83 4.68
N LEU A 325 21.09 11.76 4.32
CA LEU A 325 21.58 10.77 5.28
C LEU A 325 22.54 11.39 6.32
N ARG A 326 23.48 12.23 5.90
CA ARG A 326 24.36 12.97 6.83
C ARG A 326 23.56 13.88 7.75
N ARG A 327 22.56 14.59 7.25
CA ARG A 327 21.67 15.45 8.06
C ARG A 327 20.98 14.65 9.16
N LEU A 328 20.60 13.40 8.89
CA LEU A 328 19.89 12.52 9.84
C LEU A 328 20.84 11.60 10.62
N ALA A 329 22.14 11.81 10.59
CA ALA A 329 23.12 10.92 11.25
C ALA A 329 22.99 10.89 12.77
N THR A 330 22.50 11.96 13.41
CA THR A 330 22.40 12.04 14.86
C THR A 330 20.94 11.86 15.35
N PRO A 331 20.73 11.24 16.52
CA PRO A 331 19.38 11.13 17.12
C PRO A 331 18.68 12.50 17.27
N ALA A 332 19.42 13.53 17.70
CA ALA A 332 18.88 14.87 17.87
C ALA A 332 18.33 15.48 16.56
N ALA A 333 18.94 15.19 15.43
CA ALA A 333 18.46 15.65 14.13
C ALA A 333 17.21 14.88 13.66
N ARG A 334 17.07 13.62 14.05
CA ARG A 334 15.90 12.77 13.70
C ARG A 334 14.68 13.04 14.59
N GLN A 335 14.90 13.33 15.88
CA GLN A 335 13.85 13.40 16.90
C GLN A 335 12.61 14.24 16.49
N PRO A 336 12.73 15.46 15.98
CA PRO A 336 11.56 16.24 15.57
C PRO A 336 10.79 15.58 14.42
N LEU A 337 11.50 14.97 13.48
CA LEU A 337 10.88 14.32 12.32
C LEU A 337 10.14 13.04 12.70
N VAL A 338 10.73 12.19 13.55
CA VAL A 338 10.07 10.94 13.95
C VAL A 338 8.82 11.19 14.80
N GLN A 339 8.82 12.21 15.65
CA GLN A 339 7.63 12.61 16.40
C GLN A 339 6.50 13.12 15.47
N ALA A 340 6.84 14.00 14.53
CA ALA A 340 5.90 14.48 13.52
C ALA A 340 5.39 13.34 12.62
N ALA A 341 6.28 12.41 12.23
CA ALA A 341 5.95 11.25 11.42
C ALA A 341 4.95 10.33 12.14
N ARG A 342 5.22 10.00 13.41
CA ARG A 342 4.31 9.17 14.21
C ARG A 342 2.96 9.83 14.40
N ALA A 343 2.92 11.11 14.75
CA ALA A 343 1.67 11.85 14.88
C ALA A 343 0.85 11.82 13.58
N ARG A 344 1.52 12.03 12.44
CA ARG A 344 0.91 11.94 11.11
C ARG A 344 0.41 10.54 10.79
N ALA A 345 1.20 9.49 11.10
CA ALA A 345 0.80 8.11 10.90
C ALA A 345 -0.44 7.76 11.74
N MET A 346 -0.50 8.17 12.99
CA MET A 346 -1.66 7.97 13.85
C MET A 346 -2.91 8.65 13.29
N GLN A 347 -2.79 9.88 12.85
CA GLN A 347 -3.91 10.71 12.39
C GLN A 347 -4.44 10.29 11.02
N LEU A 348 -3.57 9.89 10.09
CA LEU A 348 -3.94 9.72 8.68
C LEU A 348 -3.87 8.27 8.20
N PHE A 349 -3.01 7.45 8.79
CA PHE A 349 -2.64 6.14 8.24
C PHE A 349 -2.90 4.99 9.20
N SER A 350 -3.24 5.23 10.48
CA SER A 350 -3.58 4.13 11.39
C SER A 350 -4.83 3.37 10.90
N GLU A 351 -4.93 2.09 11.27
CA GLU A 351 -6.10 1.25 10.96
C GLU A 351 -7.40 1.93 11.37
N ASP A 352 -7.41 2.58 12.55
CA ASP A 352 -8.56 3.30 13.10
C ASP A 352 -8.90 4.57 12.32
N ALA A 353 -7.92 5.40 12.01
CA ALA A 353 -8.13 6.64 11.26
C ALA A 353 -8.62 6.37 9.83
N VAL A 354 -8.05 5.36 9.18
CA VAL A 354 -8.48 4.95 7.82
C VAL A 354 -9.89 4.36 7.86
N ALA A 355 -10.23 3.57 8.88
CA ALA A 355 -11.56 3.02 9.06
C ALA A 355 -12.61 4.12 9.30
N GLU A 356 -12.32 5.06 10.18
CA GLU A 356 -13.20 6.19 10.50
C GLU A 356 -13.50 7.04 9.26
N ARG A 357 -12.47 7.51 8.56
CA ARG A 357 -12.62 8.32 7.34
C ARG A 357 -13.30 7.54 6.20
N THR A 358 -13.08 6.23 6.11
CA THR A 358 -13.80 5.36 5.17
C THR A 358 -15.29 5.32 5.50
N LEU A 359 -15.63 5.15 6.78
CA LEU A 359 -17.02 5.11 7.24
C LEU A 359 -17.75 6.46 7.03
N GLU A 360 -17.07 7.57 7.29
CA GLU A 360 -17.59 8.92 7.05
C GLU A 360 -17.93 9.11 5.57
N PHE A 361 -17.00 8.75 4.68
CA PHE A 361 -17.24 8.84 3.25
C PHE A 361 -18.40 7.93 2.80
N TRP A 362 -18.50 6.71 3.30
CA TRP A 362 -19.64 5.83 2.99
C TRP A 362 -20.98 6.43 3.44
N LYS A 363 -21.04 7.02 4.64
CA LYS A 363 -22.24 7.71 5.12
C LYS A 363 -22.63 8.87 4.19
N GLN A 364 -21.66 9.66 3.76
CA GLN A 364 -21.87 10.79 2.86
C GLN A 364 -22.47 10.40 1.51
N VAL A 365 -22.04 9.26 0.93
CA VAL A 365 -22.45 8.87 -0.44
C VAL A 365 -23.67 7.94 -0.48
N VAL A 366 -24.11 7.42 0.67
CA VAL A 366 -25.29 6.54 0.80
C VAL A 366 -26.51 7.30 1.35
N SER A 367 -26.27 8.42 2.06
CA SER A 367 -27.35 9.33 2.44
C SER A 367 -27.94 9.97 1.17
#